data_b8ce4e5301bae988853c2219140ee418
#
_entry.id   b8ce4e5301bae988853c2219140ee418
#
_cell.length_a   1.000
_cell.length_b   1.000
_cell.length_c   1.000
_cell.angle_alpha   90.00
_cell.angle_beta   90.00
_cell.angle_gamma   90.00
#
_symmetry.space_group_name_H-M   'P 1'
#
loop_
_entity.id
_entity.type
_entity.pdbx_description
1 polymer ?
#
loop_
_entity_poly.entity_id
_entity_poly.type
_entity_poly.pdbx_seq_one_letter_code
_entity_poly.pdbx_strand_id
1 'polypeptide(L)' 'MEEFIMMGLRLIEGMEFKNFFTRFGLDIRDVIGNTIEKWKASGNLVLTDSGIKLTEEGLNFLNKFLLDAFEEINKRFL' A
#
# COMPACT_ATOMS: atom_id res chain seq x y z
N MET A 1 0.58 10.85 -5.27
CA MET A 1 0.05 9.59 -4.71
C MET A 1 1.14 8.59 -4.40
N GLU A 2 2.05 8.37 -5.31
CA GLU A 2 3.13 7.40 -5.14
C GLU A 2 4.06 7.72 -3.98
N GLU A 3 4.44 9.00 -3.83
CA GLU A 3 5.28 9.41 -2.72
C GLU A 3 4.61 9.18 -1.36
N PHE A 4 3.32 9.44 -1.30
CA PHE A 4 2.56 9.24 -0.07
C PHE A 4 2.57 7.77 0.35
N ILE A 5 2.37 6.88 -0.61
CA ILE A 5 2.38 5.43 -0.37
C ILE A 5 3.78 5.00 0.06
N MET A 6 4.81 5.47 -0.62
CA MET A 6 6.19 5.12 -0.31
C MET A 6 6.55 5.52 1.12
N MET A 7 6.23 6.75 1.50
CA MET A 7 6.57 7.24 2.83
C MET A 7 5.77 6.54 3.92
N GLY A 8 4.50 6.26 3.65
CA GLY A 8 3.64 5.61 4.63
C GLY A 8 4.04 4.17 4.90
N LEU A 9 4.42 3.43 3.87
CA LEU A 9 4.73 2.02 4.03
C LEU A 9 6.18 1.74 4.46
N ARG A 10 7.01 2.76 4.50
CA ARG A 10 8.33 2.65 5.12
C ARG A 10 8.24 2.55 6.63
N LEU A 11 7.17 3.07 7.20
CA LEU A 11 6.99 3.08 8.64
C LEU A 11 6.54 1.71 9.14
N ILE A 12 7.04 1.32 10.30
CA ILE A 12 6.64 0.07 10.95
C ILE A 12 5.14 0.08 11.21
N GLU A 13 4.59 1.25 11.52
CA GLU A 13 3.18 1.43 11.81
C GLU A 13 2.31 1.35 10.56
N GLY A 14 2.92 1.54 9.38
CA GLY A 14 2.21 1.48 8.13
C GLY A 14 1.45 2.75 7.80
N MET A 15 0.39 2.60 7.03
CA MET A 15 -0.41 3.72 6.54
C MET A 15 -1.87 3.51 6.88
N GLU A 16 -2.50 4.54 7.46
CA GLU A 16 -3.93 4.49 7.76
C GLU A 16 -4.76 4.84 6.53
N PHE A 17 -5.88 4.13 6.35
CA PHE A 17 -6.81 4.40 5.26
C PHE A 17 -7.32 5.84 5.32
N LYS A 18 -7.59 6.31 6.53
CA LYS A 18 -8.09 7.66 6.79
C LYS A 18 -7.15 8.73 6.24
N ASN A 19 -5.85 8.56 6.43
CA ASN A 19 -4.87 9.53 5.98
C ASN A 19 -4.82 9.60 4.46
N PHE A 20 -4.88 8.47 3.80
CA PHE A 20 -4.91 8.42 2.35
C PHE A 20 -6.19 9.04 1.82
N PHE A 21 -7.32 8.71 2.43
CA PHE A 21 -8.62 9.26 2.02
C PHE A 21 -8.66 10.78 2.18
N THR A 22 -8.14 11.29 3.30
CA THR A 22 -8.12 12.74 3.54
C THR A 22 -7.29 13.46 2.49
N ARG A 23 -6.20 12.84 2.06
CA ARG A 23 -5.30 13.47 1.09
C ARG A 23 -5.83 13.41 -0.33
N PHE A 24 -6.43 12.28 -0.74
CA PHE A 24 -6.76 12.04 -2.15
C PHE A 24 -8.24 11.85 -2.42
N GLY A 25 -9.06 11.76 -1.39
CA GLY A 25 -10.49 11.49 -1.56
C GLY A 25 -10.81 10.10 -2.06
N LEU A 26 -9.85 9.17 -1.95
CA LEU A 26 -9.98 7.80 -2.43
C LEU A 26 -9.55 6.83 -1.34
N ASP A 27 -10.14 5.64 -1.35
CA ASP A 27 -9.71 4.56 -0.48
C ASP A 27 -8.57 3.82 -1.15
N ILE A 28 -7.45 3.66 -0.45
CA ILE A 28 -6.29 2.98 -1.02
C ILE A 28 -6.60 1.54 -1.43
N ARG A 29 -7.56 0.91 -0.76
CA ARG A 29 -7.98 -0.46 -1.12
C ARG A 29 -8.62 -0.51 -2.50
N ASP A 30 -9.17 0.58 -2.98
CA ASP A 30 -9.71 0.67 -4.34
C ASP A 30 -8.61 1.02 -5.34
N VAL A 31 -7.56 1.68 -4.89
CA VAL A 31 -6.48 2.15 -5.75
C VAL A 31 -5.48 1.05 -6.06
N ILE A 32 -5.03 0.33 -5.01
CA ILE A 32 -4.05 -0.75 -5.16
C ILE A 32 -4.56 -2.05 -4.56
N GLY A 33 -5.86 -2.32 -4.71
CA GLY A 33 -6.48 -3.50 -4.11
C GLY A 33 -5.85 -4.81 -4.52
N ASN A 34 -5.49 -4.97 -5.79
CA ASN A 34 -4.86 -6.20 -6.27
C ASN A 34 -3.47 -6.39 -5.65
N THR A 35 -2.70 -5.32 -5.54
CA THR A 35 -1.39 -5.37 -4.91
C THR A 35 -1.51 -5.72 -3.44
N ILE A 36 -2.47 -5.12 -2.74
CA ILE A 36 -2.72 -5.42 -1.33
C ILE A 36 -3.04 -6.90 -1.14
N GLU A 37 -3.95 -7.45 -1.94
CA GLU A 37 -4.34 -8.85 -1.83
C GLU A 37 -3.18 -9.80 -2.12
N LYS A 38 -2.41 -9.50 -3.15
CA LYS A 38 -1.25 -10.30 -3.52
C LYS A 38 -0.23 -10.37 -2.39
N TRP A 39 0.10 -9.23 -1.83
CA TRP A 39 1.13 -9.15 -0.79
C TRP A 39 0.63 -9.65 0.56
N LYS A 40 -0.66 -9.50 0.83
CA LYS A 40 -1.29 -10.09 2.00
C LYS A 40 -1.24 -11.62 1.92
N ALA A 41 -1.57 -12.18 0.77
CA ALA A 41 -1.57 -13.62 0.57
C ALA A 41 -0.17 -14.22 0.71
N SER A 42 0.87 -13.47 0.36
CA SER A 42 2.25 -13.92 0.50
C SER A 42 2.80 -13.77 1.92
N GLY A 43 2.02 -13.17 2.83
CA GLY A 43 2.46 -12.96 4.20
C GLY A 43 3.35 -11.76 4.42
N ASN A 44 3.48 -10.89 3.43
CA ASN A 44 4.35 -9.72 3.49
C ASN A 44 3.63 -8.44 3.86
N LEU A 45 2.31 -8.48 3.94
CA LEU A 45 1.50 -7.31 4.24
C LEU A 45 0.39 -7.70 5.21
N VAL A 46 0.14 -6.82 6.19
CA VAL A 46 -0.95 -6.98 7.15
C VAL A 46 -2.00 -5.94 6.86
N LEU A 47 -3.23 -6.40 6.69
CA LEU A 47 -4.40 -5.54 6.51
C LEU A 47 -5.15 -5.50 7.84
N THR A 48 -5.30 -4.29 8.40
CA THR A 48 -6.03 -4.10 9.64
C THR A 48 -7.32 -3.34 9.38
N ASP A 49 -8.12 -3.13 10.42
CA ASP A 49 -9.36 -2.37 10.29
C ASP A 49 -9.10 -0.91 9.93
N SER A 50 -7.92 -0.39 10.27
CA SER A 50 -7.62 1.04 10.09
C SER A 50 -6.54 1.32 9.05
N GLY A 51 -5.84 0.30 8.55
CA GLY A 51 -4.77 0.58 7.60
C GLY A 51 -4.06 -0.67 7.10
N ILE A 52 -2.92 -0.43 6.47
CA ILE A 52 -2.05 -1.48 5.95
C ILE A 52 -0.62 -1.23 6.40
N LYS A 53 0.13 -2.30 6.59
CA LYS A 53 1.56 -2.21 6.88
C LYS A 53 2.28 -3.42 6.31
N LEU A 54 3.55 -3.25 5.99
CA LEU A 54 4.37 -4.37 5.58
C LEU A 54 4.93 -5.06 6.83
N THR A 55 5.07 -6.38 6.76
CA THR A 55 5.78 -7.13 7.80
C THR A 55 7.27 -6.85 7.68
N GLU A 56 8.06 -7.34 8.66
CA GLU A 56 9.52 -7.22 8.57
C GLU A 56 10.04 -7.81 7.25
N GLU A 57 9.52 -8.97 6.87
CA GLU A 57 9.90 -9.58 5.60
C GLU A 57 9.46 -8.73 4.43
N GLY A 58 8.24 -8.19 4.50
CA GLY A 58 7.73 -7.32 3.44
C GLY A 58 8.56 -6.07 3.27
N LEU A 59 9.07 -5.50 4.36
CA LEU A 59 9.91 -4.31 4.29
C LEU A 59 11.22 -4.56 3.55
N ASN A 60 11.73 -5.79 3.60
CA ASN A 60 12.92 -6.16 2.81
C ASN A 60 12.65 -6.10 1.31
N PHE A 61 11.38 -6.16 0.90
CA PHE A 61 10.96 -6.11 -0.49
C PHE A 61 10.16 -4.84 -0.80
N LEU A 62 10.39 -3.78 -0.04
CA LEU A 62 9.63 -2.53 -0.20
C LEU A 62 9.67 -2.01 -1.63
N ASN A 63 10.83 -2.03 -2.27
CA ASN A 63 10.95 -1.54 -3.64
C ASN A 63 10.08 -2.34 -4.61
N LYS A 64 10.02 -3.65 -4.41
CA LYS A 64 9.18 -4.48 -5.27
C LYS A 64 7.71 -4.21 -5.02
N PHE A 65 7.31 -4.03 -3.76
CA PHE A 65 5.95 -3.64 -3.44
C PHE A 65 5.57 -2.34 -4.14
N LEU A 66 6.46 -1.36 -4.09
CA LEU A 66 6.18 -0.07 -4.71
C LEU A 66 6.06 -0.18 -6.22
N LEU A 67 6.87 -1.03 -6.85
CA LEU A 67 6.73 -1.28 -8.28
C LEU A 67 5.36 -1.86 -8.61
N ASP A 68 4.92 -2.85 -7.84
CA ASP A 68 3.60 -3.46 -8.06
C ASP A 68 2.48 -2.43 -7.84
N ALA A 69 2.59 -1.63 -6.79
CA ALA A 69 1.57 -0.63 -6.46
C ALA A 69 1.51 0.45 -7.54
N PHE A 70 2.66 0.95 -7.98
CA PHE A 70 2.73 2.00 -8.99
C PHE A 70 2.20 1.50 -10.33
N GLU A 71 2.49 0.26 -10.67
CA GLU A 71 1.98 -0.33 -11.88
C GLU A 71 0.45 -0.41 -11.85
N GLU A 72 -0.12 -0.80 -10.72
CA GLU A 72 -1.57 -0.86 -10.56
C GLU A 72 -2.19 0.55 -10.65
N ILE A 73 -1.56 1.54 -10.03
CA ILE A 73 -2.02 2.92 -10.13
C ILE A 73 -2.04 3.38 -11.58
N ASN A 74 -0.98 3.11 -12.32
CA ASN A 74 -0.88 3.52 -13.71
C ASN A 74 -1.96 2.87 -14.58
N LYS A 75 -2.27 1.62 -14.33
CA LYS A 75 -3.32 0.93 -15.06
C LYS A 75 -4.70 1.49 -14.81
N ARG A 76 -4.96 2.00 -13.59
CA ARG A 76 -6.28 2.51 -13.20
C ARG A 76 -6.49 3.96 -13.57
N PHE A 77 -5.43 4.78 -13.54
CA PHE A 77 -5.57 6.22 -13.65
C PHE A 77 -4.85 6.83 -14.86
N LEU A 78 -4.14 6.02 -15.59
CA LEU A 78 -3.49 6.43 -16.81
C LEU A 78 -3.90 5.50 -17.95
#